data_26cc9a66f95213de110a33f33003cd30
#
_entry.id   26cc9a66f95213de110a33f33003cd30
#
_cell.length_a   1.000
_cell.length_b   1.000
_cell.length_c   1.000
_cell.angle_alpha   90.00
_cell.angle_beta   90.00
_cell.angle_gamma   90.00
#
_symmetry.space_group_name_H-M   'P 1'
#
loop_
_entity.id
_entity.type
_entity.pdbx_description
1 polymer ?
#
loop_
_entity_poly.entity_id
_entity_poly.type
_entity_poly.pdbx_seq_one_letter_code
_entity_poly.pdbx_strand_id
1 'polypeptide(L)'
;MDVEKNRDRLKKYRVLISRISRLKSMAKLCPENRRRYGCEIKECIAERDGIEQAITGVDGGILTEILALKYMCGKSLEEIALDICYSKRQTERLHLKALKIIKI
;
A
#
# COMPACT_ATOMS: atom_id res chain seq x y z
N MET A 1 -4.65 -11.75 -15.59
CA MET A 1 -4.08 -11.99 -14.97
C MET A 1 -4.22 -11.61 -13.73
N ASP A 2 -3.65 -11.29 -13.02
CA ASP A 2 -3.68 -11.24 -11.61
C ASP A 2 -4.03 -9.89 -11.01
N VAL A 3 -5.04 -9.24 -11.59
CA VAL A 3 -5.53 -7.96 -11.07
C VAL A 3 -6.00 -8.11 -9.62
N GLU A 4 -6.77 -9.16 -9.31
CA GLU A 4 -7.22 -9.39 -7.95
C GLU A 4 -6.07 -9.71 -7.01
N LYS A 5 -5.11 -10.48 -7.47
CA LYS A 5 -3.93 -10.83 -6.69
C LYS A 5 -3.10 -9.59 -6.39
N ASN A 6 -2.92 -8.72 -7.37
CA ASN A 6 -2.20 -7.47 -7.19
C ASN A 6 -2.96 -6.55 -6.23
N ARG A 7 -4.28 -6.48 -6.37
CA ARG A 7 -5.12 -5.70 -5.47
C ARG A 7 -4.98 -6.18 -4.03
N ASP A 8 -5.01 -7.48 -3.82
CA ASP A 8 -4.90 -8.06 -2.48
C ASP A 8 -3.54 -7.77 -1.86
N ARG A 9 -2.49 -7.82 -2.64
CA ARG A 9 -1.14 -7.48 -2.15
C ARG A 9 -1.05 -6.01 -1.76
N LEU A 10 -1.62 -5.13 -2.57
CA LEU A 10 -1.63 -3.70 -2.27
C LEU A 10 -2.43 -3.39 -1.01
N LYS A 11 -3.53 -4.09 -0.79
CA LYS A 11 -4.34 -3.91 0.41
C LYS A 11 -3.59 -4.23 1.70
N LYS A 12 -2.56 -5.04 1.62
CA LYS A 12 -1.74 -5.38 2.78
C LYS A 12 -0.96 -4.18 3.32
N TYR A 13 -0.73 -3.16 2.50
CA TYR A 13 0.06 -2.00 2.92
C TYR A 13 -0.43 -1.39 4.23
N ARG A 14 -1.72 -1.09 4.31
CA ARG A 14 -2.26 -0.46 5.52
C ARG A 14 -2.28 -1.40 6.71
N VAL A 15 -2.47 -2.69 6.46
CA VAL A 15 -2.38 -3.70 7.49
C VAL A 15 -0.97 -3.77 8.05
N LEU A 16 0.04 -3.69 7.18
CA LEU A 16 1.44 -3.68 7.59
C LEU A 16 1.78 -2.45 8.43
N ILE A 17 1.28 -1.27 8.04
CA ILE A 17 1.51 -0.04 8.80
C ILE A 17 0.94 -0.19 10.23
N SER A 18 -0.28 -0.70 10.35
CA SER A 18 -0.91 -0.92 11.65
C SER A 18 -0.15 -1.95 12.47
N ARG A 19 0.31 -3.02 11.82
CA ARG A 19 1.06 -4.07 12.50
C ARG A 19 2.40 -3.58 13.02
N ILE A 20 3.11 -2.79 12.21
CA ILE A 20 4.39 -2.19 12.63
C ILE A 20 4.18 -1.33 13.87
N SER A 21 3.16 -0.48 13.86
CA SER A 21 2.86 0.39 15.00
C SER A 21 2.56 -0.43 16.26
N ARG A 22 1.75 -1.49 16.12
CA ARG A 22 1.40 -2.37 17.23
C ARG A 22 2.63 -3.12 17.78
N LEU A 23 3.47 -3.63 16.88
CA LEU A 23 4.68 -4.35 17.31
C LEU A 23 5.66 -3.43 18.04
N LYS A 24 5.78 -2.18 17.60
CA LYS A 24 6.62 -1.19 18.28
C LYS A 24 6.12 -0.94 19.70
N SER A 25 4.81 -0.83 19.88
CA SER A 25 4.21 -0.66 21.20
C SER A 25 4.44 -1.88 22.08
N MET A 26 4.28 -3.08 21.53
CA MET A 26 4.49 -4.31 22.26
C MET A 26 5.95 -4.47 22.69
N ALA A 27 6.89 -4.04 21.86
CA ALA A 27 8.32 -4.09 22.22
C ALA A 27 8.63 -3.20 23.42
N LYS A 28 7.92 -2.09 23.54
CA LYS A 28 8.08 -1.21 24.70
C LYS A 28 7.46 -1.79 25.97
N LEU A 29 6.29 -2.43 25.82
CA LEU A 29 5.56 -3.00 26.95
C LEU A 29 6.14 -4.32 27.45
N CYS A 30 6.77 -5.08 26.56
CA CYS A 30 7.33 -6.40 26.88
C CYS A 30 8.80 -6.45 26.46
N PRO A 31 9.70 -5.82 27.23
CA PRO A 31 11.12 -5.76 26.87
C PRO A 31 11.78 -7.13 26.70
N GLU A 32 11.29 -8.15 27.39
CA GLU A 32 11.83 -9.50 27.29
C GLU A 32 11.65 -10.11 25.91
N ASN A 33 10.69 -9.62 25.13
CA ASN A 33 10.42 -10.10 23.77
C ASN A 33 10.89 -9.12 22.69
N ARG A 34 11.68 -8.10 23.08
CA ARG A 34 12.12 -7.04 22.18
C ARG A 34 12.77 -7.56 20.91
N ARG A 35 13.65 -8.56 21.04
CA ARG A 35 14.36 -9.12 19.89
C ARG A 35 13.42 -9.74 18.88
N ARG A 36 12.43 -10.50 19.35
CA ARG A 36 11.44 -11.14 18.49
C ARG A 36 10.60 -10.09 17.77
N TYR A 37 10.12 -9.09 18.51
CA TYR A 37 9.32 -8.01 17.90
C TYR A 37 10.16 -7.21 16.90
N GLY A 38 11.44 -6.99 17.20
CA GLY A 38 12.33 -6.30 16.28
C GLY A 38 12.51 -7.02 14.96
N CYS A 39 12.60 -8.36 14.98
CA CYS A 39 12.69 -9.15 13.75
C CYS A 39 11.39 -9.05 12.94
N GLU A 40 10.25 -9.18 13.60
CA GLU A 40 8.95 -9.06 12.93
C GLU A 40 8.75 -7.68 12.32
N ILE A 41 9.17 -6.62 13.03
CA ILE A 41 9.10 -5.25 12.53
C ILE A 41 9.93 -5.11 11.25
N LYS A 42 11.14 -5.64 11.24
CA LYS A 42 12.00 -5.57 10.05
C LYS A 42 11.38 -6.26 8.85
N GLU A 43 10.75 -7.42 9.07
CA GLU A 43 10.08 -8.14 8.00
C GLU A 43 8.90 -7.34 7.45
N CYS A 44 8.11 -6.73 8.33
CA CYS A 44 6.98 -5.91 7.92
C CYS A 44 7.44 -4.67 7.15
N ILE A 45 8.52 -4.03 7.59
CA ILE A 45 9.08 -2.85 6.92
C ILE A 45 9.57 -3.23 5.52
N ALA A 46 10.25 -4.37 5.38
CA ALA A 46 10.74 -4.82 4.08
C ALA A 46 9.58 -5.05 3.11
N GLU A 47 8.50 -5.68 3.58
CA GLU A 47 7.34 -5.93 2.76
C GLU A 47 6.63 -4.63 2.38
N ARG A 48 6.48 -3.71 3.34
CA ARG A 48 5.89 -2.39 3.09
C ARG A 48 6.70 -1.62 2.04
N ASP A 49 8.03 -1.60 2.18
CA ASP A 49 8.90 -0.89 1.26
C ASP A 49 8.83 -1.48 -0.15
N GLY A 50 8.67 -2.79 -0.24
CA GLY A 50 8.49 -3.47 -1.53
C GLY A 50 7.22 -3.00 -2.23
N ILE A 51 6.13 -2.82 -1.48
CA ILE A 51 4.87 -2.32 -2.03
C ILE A 51 5.04 -0.86 -2.49
N GLU A 52 5.67 -0.02 -1.67
CA GLU A 52 5.92 1.37 -2.04
C GLU A 52 6.74 1.48 -3.32
N GLN A 53 7.78 0.67 -3.44
CA GLN A 53 8.63 0.67 -4.63
C GLN A 53 7.85 0.21 -5.86
N ALA A 54 7.00 -0.81 -5.71
CA ALA A 54 6.19 -1.31 -6.80
C ALA A 54 5.22 -0.23 -7.30
N ILE A 55 4.60 0.50 -6.39
CA ILE A 55 3.68 1.58 -6.74
C ILE A 55 4.43 2.70 -7.46
N THR A 56 5.57 3.12 -6.93
CA THR A 56 6.37 4.18 -7.53
C THR A 56 6.85 3.78 -8.93
N GLY A 57 7.12 2.51 -9.13
CA GLY A 57 7.65 2.00 -10.40
C GLY A 57 6.62 1.80 -11.50
N VAL A 58 5.33 2.07 -11.25
CA VAL A 58 4.30 1.84 -12.28
C VAL A 58 4.48 2.80 -13.46
N ASP A 59 4.42 4.10 -13.22
CA ASP A 59 4.65 5.09 -14.29
C ASP A 59 5.25 6.40 -13.75
N GLY A 60 5.35 6.53 -12.42
CA GLY A 60 5.82 7.76 -11.80
C GLY A 60 4.88 8.95 -11.99
N GLY A 61 3.67 8.72 -12.52
CA GLY A 61 2.72 9.77 -12.83
C GLY A 61 1.33 9.47 -12.28
N ILE A 62 0.30 9.61 -13.13
CA ILE A 62 -1.08 9.51 -12.68
C ILE A 62 -1.44 8.12 -12.12
N LEU A 63 -0.92 7.06 -12.73
CA LEU A 63 -1.21 5.71 -12.24
C LEU A 63 -0.60 5.47 -10.87
N THR A 64 0.64 5.91 -10.68
CA THR A 64 1.30 5.83 -9.38
C THR A 64 0.52 6.63 -8.35
N GLU A 65 0.06 7.83 -8.69
CA GLU A 65 -0.69 8.67 -7.77
C GLU A 65 -2.01 8.03 -7.36
N ILE A 66 -2.73 7.43 -8.30
CA ILE A 66 -3.99 6.75 -8.00
C ILE A 66 -3.75 5.59 -7.03
N LEU A 67 -2.74 4.77 -7.29
CA LEU A 67 -2.42 3.65 -6.41
C LEU A 67 -1.99 4.12 -5.01
N ALA A 68 -1.18 5.17 -4.95
CA ALA A 68 -0.74 5.71 -3.68
C ALA A 68 -1.92 6.26 -2.87
N LEU A 69 -2.79 7.04 -3.49
CA LEU A 69 -3.94 7.61 -2.81
C LEU A 69 -4.90 6.53 -2.31
N LYS A 70 -5.09 5.48 -3.12
CA LYS A 70 -6.02 4.42 -2.73
C LYS A 70 -5.45 3.49 -1.67
N TYR A 71 -4.24 2.97 -1.89
CA TYR A 71 -3.70 1.90 -1.04
C TYR A 71 -2.80 2.39 0.09
N MET A 72 -2.15 3.52 -0.06
CA MET A 72 -1.33 4.08 1.01
C MET A 72 -2.13 5.06 1.87
N CYS A 73 -2.98 5.89 1.26
CA CYS A 73 -3.77 6.89 1.99
C CYS A 73 -5.17 6.41 2.34
N GLY A 74 -5.64 5.31 1.75
CA GLY A 74 -6.95 4.75 2.08
C GLY A 74 -8.14 5.49 1.51
N LYS A 75 -7.95 6.28 0.46
CA LYS A 75 -9.05 7.03 -0.15
C LYS A 75 -9.90 6.16 -1.07
N SER A 76 -11.17 6.50 -1.20
CA SER A 76 -12.06 5.85 -2.17
C SER A 76 -11.75 6.38 -3.57
N LEU A 77 -12.19 5.65 -4.59
CA LEU A 77 -12.01 6.11 -5.97
C LEU A 77 -12.75 7.42 -6.23
N GLU A 78 -13.87 7.65 -5.55
CA GLU A 78 -14.61 8.89 -5.67
C GLU A 78 -13.80 10.07 -5.14
N GLU A 79 -13.18 9.91 -3.98
CA GLU A 79 -12.32 10.93 -3.39
C GLU A 79 -11.09 11.19 -4.26
N ILE A 80 -10.49 10.13 -4.79
CA ILE A 80 -9.34 10.24 -5.67
C ILE A 80 -9.70 11.01 -6.94
N ALA A 81 -10.86 10.71 -7.53
CA ALA A 81 -11.31 11.39 -8.74
C ALA A 81 -11.40 12.90 -8.50
N LEU A 82 -11.89 13.32 -7.34
CA LEU A 82 -11.95 14.72 -6.98
C LEU A 82 -10.54 15.31 -6.82
N ASP A 83 -9.64 14.58 -6.17
CA ASP A 83 -8.28 15.06 -5.93
C ASP A 83 -7.49 15.28 -7.22
N ILE A 84 -7.66 14.40 -8.20
CA ILE A 84 -6.92 14.49 -9.45
C ILE A 84 -7.70 15.21 -10.57
N CYS A 85 -8.92 15.66 -10.27
CA CYS A 85 -9.77 16.36 -11.22
C CYS A 85 -10.13 15.53 -12.46
N TYR A 86 -10.36 14.24 -12.25
CA TYR A 86 -10.81 13.33 -13.29
C TYR A 86 -12.23 12.88 -12.98
N SER A 87 -12.94 12.35 -13.97
CA SER A 87 -14.23 11.76 -13.71
C SER A 87 -14.05 10.44 -12.96
N LYS A 88 -15.08 10.01 -12.24
CA LYS A 88 -15.05 8.74 -11.53
C LYS A 88 -14.77 7.58 -12.51
N ARG A 89 -15.39 7.62 -13.66
CA ARG A 89 -15.24 6.59 -14.68
C ARG A 89 -13.82 6.50 -15.21
N GLN A 90 -13.18 7.64 -15.48
CA GLN A 90 -11.78 7.68 -15.90
C GLN A 90 -10.89 7.17 -14.80
N THR A 91 -11.16 7.55 -13.55
CA THR A 91 -10.38 7.11 -12.40
C THR A 91 -10.45 5.60 -12.23
N GLU A 92 -11.64 5.01 -12.36
CA GLU A 92 -11.82 3.56 -12.30
C GLU A 92 -11.03 2.84 -13.39
N ARG A 93 -11.08 3.39 -14.60
CA ARG A 93 -10.36 2.81 -15.73
C ARG A 93 -8.85 2.86 -15.52
N LEU A 94 -8.35 3.99 -15.05
CA LEU A 94 -6.93 4.16 -14.79
C LEU A 94 -6.47 3.28 -13.63
N HIS A 95 -7.31 3.15 -12.60
CA HIS A 95 -7.02 2.26 -11.48
C HIS A 95 -6.86 0.81 -11.96
N LEU A 96 -7.79 0.35 -12.79
CA LEU A 96 -7.71 -1.00 -13.34
C LEU A 96 -6.46 -1.17 -14.19
N LYS A 97 -6.13 -0.19 -15.01
CA LYS A 97 -4.93 -0.22 -15.83
C LYS A 97 -3.68 -0.33 -14.95
N ALA A 98 -3.63 0.45 -13.88
CA ALA A 98 -2.50 0.41 -12.96
C ALA A 98 -2.36 -0.97 -12.31
N LEU A 99 -3.47 -1.60 -11.93
CA LEU A 99 -3.44 -2.95 -11.35
C LEU A 99 -2.95 -4.01 -12.32
N LYS A 100 -3.16 -3.79 -13.62
CA LYS A 100 -2.70 -4.74 -14.65
C LYS A 100 -1.20 -4.66 -14.88
N ILE A 101 -0.63 -3.46 -14.76
CA ILE A 101 0.79 -3.27 -15.10
C ILE A 101 1.73 -3.29 -13.89
N ILE A 102 1.22 -3.16 -12.68
CA ILE A 102 2.09 -3.16 -11.50
C ILE A 102 2.78 -4.52 -11.34
N LYS A 103 4.06 -4.47 -11.01
CA LYS A 103 4.87 -5.67 -10.79
C LYS A 103 5.11 -5.81 -9.28
N ILE A 104 4.35 -6.69 -8.68
CA ILE A 104 4.39 -6.82 -7.24
C ILE A 104 4.40 -8.30 -6.81
#